data_b77281bda2634cba8fc92fe4b04eb354
#
_entry.id   b77281bda2634cba8fc92fe4b04eb354
#
_cell.length_a   1.000
_cell.length_b   1.000
_cell.length_c   1.000
_cell.angle_alpha   90.00
_cell.angle_beta   90.00
_cell.angle_gamma   90.00
#
_symmetry.space_group_name_H-M   'P 1'
#
loop_
_entity.id
_entity.type
_entity.pdbx_description
1 polymer ?
#
loop_
_entity_poly.entity_id
_entity_poly.type
_entity_poly.pdbx_seq_one_letter_code
_entity_poly.pdbx_strand_id
1 'polypeptide(L)'
;ENSQVKYRNLAHYPDYFPDNPGGKEGNRSMEPEPINGTQLGNDLGKLREQHPQTAFTMGPINMNFTQVEGQLLLGALPGWKTLFAKLFTKYILDLPMRLKWGWKDRRLTMGNAGVARLVLSLKDRNVDIWTETAMTDLIDENGSVIGIKALRNNSEINIKASKGVILASGGFEKDQELRDQYLPKPSKAEWSAANTYNTGDALKAALRLGADTHQMDTGWWSTVMKVPGQDKGWLSMVDKSMPGNFTVNKNGERFSNESQNYVSFVNDMFEKYAEGNPCAPCYMIFDSTFRKNRPCGPLLQASMQPDSAVPKEWWTPSFLSKGETLEELAEVAGIDKDGLLATQAKVNEYAKSGKDLDLQRGDTAYDRYYGDPSVTPNPCLAPLEKGPFYSMVLYPGEMGTAGGLVIDTHARVLNKEGNVIPGLYACGNCSTALLPTYPGPGSTLGPAMTFGYLAAKDITGANF
;
A
#
# COMPACT_ATOMS: atom_id res chain seq x y z
N GLU A 1 18.61 -9.82 -20.73
CA GLU A 1 17.64 -10.45 -21.66
C GLU A 1 17.11 -11.81 -21.19
N ASN A 2 17.72 -12.47 -20.22
CA ASN A 2 17.30 -13.78 -19.68
C ASN A 2 16.70 -13.72 -18.27
N SER A 3 15.96 -12.63 -17.91
CA SER A 3 15.28 -12.59 -16.63
C SER A 3 13.89 -13.24 -16.73
N GLN A 4 13.49 -13.96 -15.69
CA GLN A 4 12.12 -14.46 -15.55
C GLN A 4 11.09 -13.33 -15.34
N VAL A 5 11.56 -12.10 -15.13
CA VAL A 5 10.72 -10.96 -14.79
C VAL A 5 10.00 -10.45 -16.04
N LYS A 6 8.67 -10.58 -16.04
CA LYS A 6 7.77 -10.13 -17.11
C LYS A 6 6.74 -9.17 -16.54
N TYR A 7 6.53 -8.06 -17.24
CA TYR A 7 5.54 -7.05 -16.90
C TYR A 7 4.53 -6.87 -18.02
N ARG A 8 3.33 -6.43 -17.66
CA ARG A 8 2.32 -6.00 -18.62
C ARG A 8 1.91 -4.55 -18.32
N ASN A 9 1.51 -3.85 -19.35
CA ASN A 9 1.02 -2.49 -19.27
C ASN A 9 -0.40 -2.44 -18.69
N LEU A 10 -0.67 -1.40 -17.89
CA LEU A 10 -2.00 -1.05 -17.38
C LEU A 10 -2.56 0.10 -18.21
N ALA A 11 -3.19 -0.23 -19.34
CA ALA A 11 -3.58 0.72 -20.39
C ALA A 11 -4.43 1.90 -19.90
N HIS A 12 -5.29 1.68 -18.91
CA HIS A 12 -6.23 2.69 -18.42
C HIS A 12 -5.89 3.24 -17.03
N TYR A 13 -4.75 2.84 -16.47
CA TYR A 13 -4.34 3.34 -15.16
C TYR A 13 -3.64 4.69 -15.31
N PRO A 14 -4.22 5.80 -14.79
CA PRO A 14 -3.65 7.14 -14.92
C PRO A 14 -2.44 7.33 -14.01
N ASP A 15 -1.60 8.31 -14.35
CA ASP A 15 -0.65 8.87 -13.39
C ASP A 15 -1.42 9.50 -12.21
N TYR A 16 -0.77 9.67 -11.06
CA TYR A 16 -1.44 10.25 -9.88
C TYR A 16 -1.68 11.76 -10.01
N PHE A 17 -0.97 12.39 -10.91
CA PHE A 17 -1.11 13.81 -11.26
C PHE A 17 -1.29 13.94 -12.79
N PRO A 18 -2.41 13.45 -13.35
CA PRO A 18 -2.59 13.37 -14.80
C PRO A 18 -2.66 14.74 -15.48
N ASP A 19 -3.11 15.77 -14.73
CA ASP A 19 -3.29 17.12 -15.24
C ASP A 19 -2.02 17.98 -15.22
N ASN A 20 -0.93 17.48 -14.58
CA ASN A 20 0.35 18.17 -14.58
C ASN A 20 1.05 18.05 -15.94
N PRO A 21 1.90 19.04 -16.33
CA PRO A 21 2.69 18.95 -17.54
C PRO A 21 3.45 17.62 -17.65
N GLY A 22 3.19 16.85 -18.72
CA GLY A 22 3.74 15.51 -18.91
C GLY A 22 2.98 14.38 -18.24
N GLY A 23 1.92 14.67 -17.45
CA GLY A 23 1.00 13.68 -16.91
C GLY A 23 0.26 12.91 -18.01
N LYS A 24 -0.16 11.68 -17.69
CA LYS A 24 -0.85 10.79 -18.62
C LYS A 24 -2.09 10.17 -17.96
N GLU A 25 -3.18 10.09 -18.73
CA GLU A 25 -4.42 9.43 -18.31
C GLU A 25 -4.35 7.89 -18.40
N GLY A 26 -3.21 7.33 -18.79
CA GLY A 26 -2.99 5.89 -18.87
C GLY A 26 -1.69 5.49 -19.58
N ASN A 27 -1.51 4.17 -19.78
CA ASN A 27 -0.43 3.55 -20.55
C ASN A 27 1.01 3.73 -20.00
N ARG A 28 1.18 4.16 -18.75
CA ARG A 28 2.51 4.30 -18.15
C ARG A 28 2.76 3.26 -17.06
N SER A 29 1.76 2.95 -16.28
CA SER A 29 1.88 2.01 -15.18
C SER A 29 2.01 0.56 -15.66
N MET A 30 2.78 -0.24 -14.92
CA MET A 30 3.07 -1.64 -15.23
C MET A 30 2.76 -2.52 -14.02
N GLU A 31 2.32 -3.75 -14.23
CA GLU A 31 2.25 -4.77 -13.19
C GLU A 31 2.97 -6.06 -13.63
N PRO A 32 3.52 -6.86 -12.69
CA PRO A 32 4.06 -8.17 -13.04
C PRO A 32 2.98 -9.08 -13.63
N GLU A 33 3.30 -9.78 -14.71
CA GLU A 33 2.39 -10.78 -15.26
C GLU A 33 2.13 -11.90 -14.24
N PRO A 34 0.89 -12.37 -14.10
CA PRO A 34 0.59 -13.52 -13.25
C PRO A 34 1.47 -14.73 -13.59
N ILE A 35 1.83 -15.50 -12.56
CA ILE A 35 2.64 -16.70 -12.71
C ILE A 35 2.04 -17.88 -11.93
N ASN A 36 2.24 -19.10 -12.42
CA ASN A 36 1.90 -20.29 -11.65
C ASN A 36 2.97 -20.55 -10.58
N GLY A 37 2.60 -20.37 -9.31
CA GLY A 37 3.50 -20.51 -8.16
C GLY A 37 4.13 -21.90 -7.99
N THR A 38 3.55 -22.98 -8.61
CA THR A 38 4.16 -24.31 -8.55
C THR A 38 5.54 -24.37 -9.20
N GLN A 39 5.89 -23.40 -10.06
CA GLN A 39 7.22 -23.27 -10.63
C GLN A 39 8.30 -23.03 -9.55
N LEU A 40 7.93 -22.47 -8.40
CA LEU A 40 8.84 -22.28 -7.26
C LEU A 40 9.20 -23.61 -6.59
N GLY A 41 8.42 -24.69 -6.82
CA GLY A 41 8.62 -25.95 -6.10
C GLY A 41 8.42 -25.77 -4.59
N ASN A 42 9.37 -26.27 -3.80
CA ASN A 42 9.32 -26.18 -2.33
C ASN A 42 9.38 -24.74 -1.79
N ASP A 43 9.88 -23.78 -2.57
CA ASP A 43 9.95 -22.38 -2.15
C ASP A 43 8.61 -21.67 -2.21
N LEU A 44 7.57 -22.26 -2.84
CA LEU A 44 6.20 -21.71 -2.79
C LEU A 44 5.69 -21.56 -1.34
N GLY A 45 6.03 -22.51 -0.47
CA GLY A 45 5.69 -22.45 0.96
C GLY A 45 6.42 -21.33 1.73
N LYS A 46 7.60 -20.92 1.27
CA LYS A 46 8.37 -19.83 1.88
C LYS A 46 7.88 -18.44 1.47
N LEU A 47 7.19 -18.34 0.33
CA LEU A 47 6.62 -17.08 -0.12
C LEU A 47 5.40 -16.76 0.75
N ARG A 48 5.39 -15.58 1.38
CA ARG A 48 4.24 -15.12 2.19
C ARG A 48 2.98 -15.03 1.35
N GLU A 49 1.85 -15.23 1.99
CA GLU A 49 0.56 -15.01 1.36
C GLU A 49 0.38 -13.54 0.96
N GLN A 50 -0.34 -13.36 -0.12
CA GLN A 50 -0.74 -12.04 -0.59
C GLN A 50 -1.65 -11.40 0.47
N HIS A 51 -1.55 -10.07 0.64
CA HIS A 51 -2.43 -9.38 1.58
C HIS A 51 -3.90 -9.62 1.19
N PRO A 52 -4.81 -9.87 2.15
CA PRO A 52 -6.23 -10.15 1.85
C PRO A 52 -6.91 -9.09 1.00
N GLN A 53 -6.44 -7.84 1.04
CA GLN A 53 -6.94 -6.76 0.20
C GLN A 53 -6.70 -6.98 -1.31
N THR A 54 -5.72 -7.80 -1.68
CA THR A 54 -5.36 -8.10 -3.07
C THR A 54 -5.80 -9.51 -3.47
N ALA A 55 -6.69 -10.10 -2.67
CA ALA A 55 -7.29 -11.38 -2.89
C ALA A 55 -8.74 -11.38 -2.38
N PHE A 56 -9.60 -12.21 -2.96
CA PHE A 56 -10.89 -12.53 -2.36
C PHE A 56 -10.67 -13.59 -1.29
N THR A 57 -10.92 -13.24 -0.03
CA THR A 57 -10.71 -14.13 1.11
C THR A 57 -12.05 -14.43 1.80
N MET A 58 -12.42 -15.71 1.91
CA MET A 58 -13.59 -16.18 2.61
C MET A 58 -13.34 -17.58 3.19
N GLY A 59 -13.22 -17.67 4.51
CA GLY A 59 -12.80 -18.91 5.17
C GLY A 59 -11.45 -19.39 4.64
N PRO A 60 -11.33 -20.65 4.17
CA PRO A 60 -10.09 -21.16 3.58
C PRO A 60 -9.82 -20.68 2.15
N ILE A 61 -10.80 -20.03 1.52
CA ILE A 61 -10.65 -19.54 0.14
C ILE A 61 -9.79 -18.26 0.17
N ASN A 62 -8.71 -18.27 -0.61
CA ASN A 62 -7.87 -17.12 -0.86
C ASN A 62 -7.56 -17.07 -2.36
N MET A 63 -8.33 -16.28 -3.11
CA MET A 63 -8.28 -16.20 -4.56
C MET A 63 -7.66 -14.87 -5.01
N ASN A 64 -6.47 -14.93 -5.57
CA ASN A 64 -5.71 -13.75 -5.98
C ASN A 64 -6.28 -13.10 -7.25
N PHE A 65 -6.20 -11.78 -7.33
CA PHE A 65 -6.56 -11.02 -8.51
C PHE A 65 -5.46 -10.01 -8.90
N THR A 66 -5.48 -9.59 -10.15
CA THR A 66 -4.59 -8.57 -10.70
C THR A 66 -5.14 -7.17 -10.43
N GLN A 67 -4.37 -6.12 -10.72
CA GLN A 67 -4.82 -4.73 -10.54
C GLN A 67 -6.13 -4.44 -11.28
N VAL A 68 -6.22 -4.85 -12.56
CA VAL A 68 -7.42 -4.63 -13.38
C VAL A 68 -8.62 -5.44 -12.87
N GLU A 69 -8.40 -6.70 -12.48
CA GLU A 69 -9.44 -7.54 -11.89
C GLU A 69 -9.89 -6.96 -10.55
N GLY A 70 -8.94 -6.49 -9.74
CA GLY A 70 -9.21 -5.85 -8.44
C GLY A 70 -10.07 -4.60 -8.56
N GLN A 71 -9.84 -3.76 -9.56
CA GLN A 71 -10.67 -2.58 -9.81
C GLN A 71 -12.15 -2.96 -10.03
N LEU A 72 -12.42 -3.98 -10.86
CA LEU A 72 -13.79 -4.45 -11.10
C LEU A 72 -14.41 -5.07 -9.85
N LEU A 73 -13.66 -5.91 -9.14
CA LEU A 73 -14.16 -6.67 -7.97
C LEU A 73 -14.39 -5.76 -6.76
N LEU A 74 -13.41 -4.93 -6.41
CA LEU A 74 -13.46 -4.04 -5.24
C LEU A 74 -14.42 -2.87 -5.47
N GLY A 75 -14.52 -2.37 -6.70
CA GLY A 75 -15.50 -1.36 -7.07
C GLY A 75 -16.90 -1.91 -7.27
N ALA A 76 -17.07 -3.24 -7.33
CA ALA A 76 -18.32 -3.90 -7.75
C ALA A 76 -18.86 -3.35 -9.09
N LEU A 77 -17.94 -3.00 -10.00
CA LEU A 77 -18.25 -2.36 -11.28
C LEU A 77 -18.97 -3.31 -12.26
N PRO A 78 -19.66 -2.81 -13.29
CA PRO A 78 -20.33 -3.64 -14.26
C PRO A 78 -19.44 -4.78 -14.81
N GLY A 79 -19.93 -6.02 -14.75
CA GLY A 79 -19.17 -7.23 -15.15
C GLY A 79 -18.43 -7.96 -14.02
N TRP A 80 -18.36 -7.41 -12.81
CA TRP A 80 -17.66 -8.03 -11.70
C TRP A 80 -18.15 -9.46 -11.36
N LYS A 81 -19.48 -9.74 -11.47
CA LYS A 81 -20.06 -11.06 -11.19
C LYS A 81 -19.54 -12.12 -12.15
N THR A 82 -19.47 -11.78 -13.43
CA THR A 82 -18.95 -12.69 -14.49
C THR A 82 -17.47 -12.95 -14.28
N LEU A 83 -16.70 -11.89 -13.95
CA LEU A 83 -15.28 -12.03 -13.63
C LEU A 83 -15.07 -12.88 -12.38
N PHE A 84 -15.83 -12.63 -11.32
CA PHE A 84 -15.78 -13.42 -10.08
C PHE A 84 -16.07 -14.91 -10.37
N ALA A 85 -17.17 -15.21 -11.07
CA ALA A 85 -17.51 -16.57 -11.44
C ALA A 85 -16.40 -17.26 -12.25
N LYS A 86 -15.78 -16.56 -13.20
CA LYS A 86 -14.64 -17.07 -13.98
C LYS A 86 -13.42 -17.38 -13.11
N LEU A 87 -13.05 -16.48 -12.21
CA LEU A 87 -11.91 -16.68 -11.31
C LEU A 87 -12.19 -17.80 -10.31
N PHE A 88 -13.39 -17.81 -9.72
CA PHE A 88 -13.82 -18.83 -8.78
C PHE A 88 -13.85 -20.21 -9.41
N THR A 89 -14.38 -20.35 -10.63
CA THR A 89 -14.36 -21.62 -11.38
C THR A 89 -12.94 -22.11 -11.60
N LYS A 90 -12.02 -21.23 -12.03
CA LYS A 90 -10.59 -21.60 -12.17
C LYS A 90 -9.99 -22.03 -10.83
N TYR A 91 -10.33 -21.33 -9.75
CA TYR A 91 -9.87 -21.65 -8.41
C TYR A 91 -10.35 -23.04 -7.96
N ILE A 92 -11.62 -23.40 -8.22
CA ILE A 92 -12.20 -24.70 -7.84
C ILE A 92 -11.68 -25.83 -8.73
N LEU A 93 -11.55 -25.63 -10.04
CA LEU A 93 -10.99 -26.65 -10.95
C LEU A 93 -9.56 -27.04 -10.58
N ASP A 94 -8.86 -26.21 -9.82
CA ASP A 94 -7.54 -26.46 -9.30
C ASP A 94 -7.53 -27.27 -7.98
N LEU A 95 -8.70 -27.72 -7.50
CA LEU A 95 -8.87 -28.45 -6.24
C LEU A 95 -7.96 -29.68 -6.09
N PRO A 96 -7.71 -30.55 -7.09
CA PRO A 96 -6.81 -31.69 -6.95
C PRO A 96 -5.39 -31.29 -6.54
N MET A 97 -4.91 -30.17 -7.03
CA MET A 97 -3.58 -29.67 -6.68
C MET A 97 -3.55 -28.97 -5.31
N ARG A 98 -4.70 -28.48 -4.82
CA ARG A 98 -4.82 -27.91 -3.48
C ARG A 98 -4.63 -28.97 -2.39
N LEU A 99 -5.07 -30.17 -2.63
CA LEU A 99 -4.83 -31.32 -1.74
C LEU A 99 -3.32 -31.60 -1.59
N LYS A 100 -2.53 -31.33 -2.64
CA LYS A 100 -1.07 -31.54 -2.64
C LYS A 100 -0.30 -30.32 -2.09
N TRP A 101 -0.74 -29.09 -2.38
CA TRP A 101 0.02 -27.85 -2.16
C TRP A 101 -0.64 -26.89 -1.15
N GLY A 102 -1.77 -27.28 -0.54
CA GLY A 102 -2.54 -26.44 0.37
C GLY A 102 -3.49 -25.47 -0.33
N TRP A 103 -4.22 -24.68 0.45
CA TRP A 103 -5.28 -23.79 -0.02
C TRP A 103 -4.77 -22.47 -0.61
N LYS A 104 -3.50 -22.14 -0.46
CA LYS A 104 -2.87 -20.97 -1.08
C LYS A 104 -3.11 -20.96 -2.59
N ASP A 105 -3.53 -19.81 -3.15
CA ASP A 105 -3.72 -19.69 -4.58
C ASP A 105 -2.35 -19.82 -5.30
N ARG A 106 -2.33 -20.71 -6.28
CA ARG A 106 -1.13 -20.90 -7.11
C ARG A 106 -1.02 -19.89 -8.24
N ARG A 107 -2.09 -19.20 -8.55
CA ARG A 107 -2.05 -18.05 -9.43
C ARG A 107 -1.51 -16.85 -8.64
N LEU A 108 -0.21 -16.66 -8.66
CA LEU A 108 0.42 -15.50 -8.04
C LEU A 108 0.24 -14.27 -8.94
N THR A 109 -0.14 -13.16 -8.33
CA THR A 109 -0.43 -11.90 -9.04
C THR A 109 0.28 -10.73 -8.37
N MET A 110 0.29 -9.56 -8.99
CA MET A 110 0.81 -8.33 -8.43
C MET A 110 2.22 -8.50 -7.80
N GLY A 111 2.45 -8.02 -6.58
CA GLY A 111 3.72 -8.10 -5.88
C GLY A 111 4.25 -9.53 -5.71
N ASN A 112 3.37 -10.50 -5.39
CA ASN A 112 3.78 -11.89 -5.24
C ASN A 112 4.25 -12.53 -6.55
N ALA A 113 3.67 -12.13 -7.70
CA ALA A 113 4.19 -12.55 -9.00
C ALA A 113 5.57 -11.97 -9.28
N GLY A 114 5.80 -10.69 -8.94
CA GLY A 114 7.11 -10.05 -9.06
C GLY A 114 8.18 -10.75 -8.23
N VAL A 115 7.91 -10.99 -6.96
CA VAL A 115 8.84 -11.70 -6.04
C VAL A 115 9.10 -13.12 -6.52
N ALA A 116 8.05 -13.87 -6.90
CA ALA A 116 8.21 -15.24 -7.41
C ALA A 116 9.13 -15.31 -8.64
N ARG A 117 8.98 -14.38 -9.58
CA ARG A 117 9.82 -14.27 -10.77
C ARG A 117 11.27 -13.94 -10.43
N LEU A 118 11.51 -13.06 -9.45
CA LEU A 118 12.85 -12.75 -8.97
C LEU A 118 13.50 -13.97 -8.29
N VAL A 119 12.75 -14.70 -7.45
CA VAL A 119 13.23 -15.94 -6.82
C VAL A 119 13.61 -16.98 -7.88
N LEU A 120 12.79 -17.18 -8.91
CA LEU A 120 13.14 -18.07 -10.03
C LEU A 120 14.41 -17.61 -10.75
N SER A 121 14.56 -16.30 -10.98
CA SER A 121 15.77 -15.76 -11.60
C SER A 121 17.03 -16.00 -10.78
N LEU A 122 16.95 -15.96 -9.45
CA LEU A 122 18.05 -16.30 -8.55
C LEU A 122 18.38 -17.80 -8.58
N LYS A 123 17.34 -18.66 -8.57
CA LYS A 123 17.49 -20.12 -8.67
C LYS A 123 18.16 -20.53 -9.99
N ASP A 124 17.75 -19.96 -11.11
CA ASP A 124 18.36 -20.21 -12.43
C ASP A 124 19.86 -19.88 -12.47
N ARG A 125 20.32 -19.04 -11.52
CA ARG A 125 21.71 -18.58 -11.39
C ARG A 125 22.45 -19.19 -10.21
N ASN A 126 21.82 -20.14 -9.51
CA ASN A 126 22.36 -20.77 -8.30
C ASN A 126 22.78 -19.75 -7.22
N VAL A 127 21.98 -18.67 -7.06
CA VAL A 127 22.18 -17.69 -5.99
C VAL A 127 21.39 -18.14 -4.77
N ASP A 128 22.06 -18.30 -3.65
CA ASP A 128 21.47 -18.72 -2.39
C ASP A 128 20.58 -17.62 -1.78
N ILE A 129 19.43 -18.02 -1.27
CA ILE A 129 18.54 -17.16 -0.47
C ILE A 129 18.49 -17.75 0.93
N TRP A 130 19.07 -17.05 1.89
CA TRP A 130 19.04 -17.43 3.30
C TRP A 130 17.85 -16.77 4.00
N THR A 131 16.84 -17.57 4.30
CA THR A 131 15.73 -17.17 5.21
C THR A 131 16.15 -17.37 6.66
N GLU A 132 15.37 -16.85 7.62
CA GLU A 132 15.67 -16.92 9.07
C GLU A 132 17.10 -16.46 9.39
N THR A 133 17.57 -15.43 8.65
CA THR A 133 18.92 -14.88 8.79
C THR A 133 18.82 -13.37 8.82
N ALA A 134 18.54 -12.82 9.99
CA ALA A 134 18.35 -11.38 10.20
C ALA A 134 19.71 -10.69 10.32
N MET A 135 19.99 -9.68 9.49
CA MET A 135 21.12 -8.80 9.67
C MET A 135 20.94 -8.00 10.96
N THR A 136 21.98 -7.99 11.82
CA THR A 136 21.97 -7.23 13.09
C THR A 136 22.90 -6.03 13.05
N ASP A 137 23.98 -6.06 12.28
CA ASP A 137 24.91 -4.94 12.15
C ASP A 137 25.80 -5.09 10.90
N LEU A 138 26.51 -4.02 10.56
CA LEU A 138 27.58 -3.99 9.57
C LEU A 138 28.93 -4.27 10.23
N ILE A 139 29.83 -4.97 9.54
CA ILE A 139 31.23 -5.16 9.94
C ILE A 139 32.07 -4.20 9.12
N ASP A 140 32.82 -3.34 9.78
CA ASP A 140 33.73 -2.38 9.14
C ASP A 140 35.17 -2.53 9.65
N GLU A 141 36.13 -2.32 8.76
CA GLU A 141 37.54 -2.21 9.05
C GLU A 141 38.12 -0.97 8.36
N ASN A 142 38.79 -0.11 9.11
CA ASN A 142 39.42 1.12 8.61
C ASN A 142 38.45 2.00 7.78
N GLY A 143 37.16 2.10 8.18
CA GLY A 143 36.14 2.88 7.50
C GLY A 143 35.53 2.22 6.27
N SER A 144 35.89 0.99 5.94
CA SER A 144 35.32 0.21 4.84
C SER A 144 34.43 -0.91 5.34
N VAL A 145 33.24 -1.08 4.76
CA VAL A 145 32.34 -2.20 5.07
C VAL A 145 32.86 -3.46 4.41
N ILE A 146 33.12 -4.51 5.23
CA ILE A 146 33.68 -5.78 4.82
C ILE A 146 32.76 -6.97 5.04
N GLY A 147 31.55 -6.73 5.57
CA GLY A 147 30.58 -7.80 5.85
C GLY A 147 29.43 -7.37 6.74
N ILE A 148 28.70 -8.35 7.22
CA ILE A 148 27.57 -8.18 8.11
C ILE A 148 27.64 -9.14 9.30
N LYS A 149 27.09 -8.72 10.43
CA LYS A 149 26.66 -9.60 11.51
C LYS A 149 25.21 -10.02 11.26
N ALA A 150 24.90 -11.26 11.52
CA ALA A 150 23.56 -11.78 11.36
C ALA A 150 23.22 -12.78 12.47
N LEU A 151 21.93 -12.86 12.77
CA LEU A 151 21.35 -13.89 13.64
C LEU A 151 20.72 -14.95 12.74
N ARG A 152 21.26 -16.16 12.75
CA ARG A 152 20.76 -17.31 11.99
C ARG A 152 20.46 -18.46 12.93
N ASN A 153 19.20 -18.92 12.95
CA ASN A 153 18.76 -19.98 13.85
C ASN A 153 19.16 -19.70 15.32
N ASN A 154 18.97 -18.47 15.80
CA ASN A 154 19.35 -17.97 17.12
C ASN A 154 20.86 -18.00 17.45
N SER A 155 21.71 -18.15 16.45
CA SER A 155 23.16 -18.09 16.61
C SER A 155 23.71 -16.89 15.84
N GLU A 156 24.59 -16.12 16.49
CA GLU A 156 25.31 -15.03 15.81
C GLU A 156 26.32 -15.58 14.82
N ILE A 157 26.32 -15.04 13.62
CA ILE A 157 27.30 -15.35 12.58
C ILE A 157 27.83 -14.07 11.96
N ASN A 158 29.08 -14.12 11.49
CA ASN A 158 29.71 -13.09 10.69
C ASN A 158 29.79 -13.56 9.24
N ILE A 159 29.29 -12.73 8.32
CA ILE A 159 29.33 -13.00 6.89
C ILE A 159 30.26 -11.99 6.24
N LYS A 160 31.40 -12.45 5.75
CA LYS A 160 32.37 -11.60 5.05
C LYS A 160 31.91 -11.36 3.61
N ALA A 161 31.95 -10.10 3.18
CA ALA A 161 31.70 -9.67 1.82
C ALA A 161 33.03 -9.31 1.14
N SER A 162 33.37 -9.99 0.05
CA SER A 162 34.64 -9.76 -0.64
C SER A 162 34.69 -8.48 -1.46
N LYS A 163 33.55 -7.93 -1.84
CA LYS A 163 33.45 -6.76 -2.71
C LYS A 163 32.55 -5.63 -2.17
N GLY A 164 31.56 -5.97 -1.36
CA GLY A 164 30.64 -4.99 -0.78
C GLY A 164 29.33 -5.60 -0.29
N VAL A 165 28.55 -4.78 0.41
CA VAL A 165 27.24 -5.11 0.98
C VAL A 165 26.20 -4.18 0.35
N ILE A 166 25.09 -4.74 -0.14
CA ILE A 166 23.95 -3.97 -0.64
C ILE A 166 22.81 -4.05 0.38
N LEU A 167 22.44 -2.91 0.96
CA LEU A 167 21.31 -2.78 1.86
C LEU A 167 20.01 -2.65 1.05
N ALA A 168 19.10 -3.61 1.20
CA ALA A 168 17.82 -3.67 0.48
C ALA A 168 16.67 -4.19 1.35
N SER A 169 16.73 -3.97 2.67
CA SER A 169 15.80 -4.52 3.67
C SER A 169 14.52 -3.71 3.87
N GLY A 170 14.28 -2.68 3.07
CA GLY A 170 13.12 -1.79 3.20
C GLY A 170 13.39 -0.60 4.12
N GLY A 171 12.32 0.09 4.50
CA GLY A 171 12.40 1.28 5.33
C GLY A 171 12.25 1.00 6.83
N PHE A 172 11.71 1.99 7.57
CA PHE A 172 11.59 1.94 9.03
C PHE A 172 10.14 2.05 9.53
N GLU A 173 9.18 1.65 8.72
CA GLU A 173 7.74 1.83 8.94
C GLU A 173 7.25 1.20 10.25
N LYS A 174 7.90 0.14 10.71
CA LYS A 174 7.52 -0.61 11.91
C LYS A 174 8.35 -0.28 13.15
N ASP A 175 9.27 0.67 13.04
CA ASP A 175 10.04 1.19 14.16
C ASP A 175 9.38 2.46 14.72
N GLN A 176 8.78 2.39 15.92
CA GLN A 176 8.08 3.53 16.51
C GLN A 176 9.04 4.67 16.91
N GLU A 177 10.26 4.36 17.32
CA GLU A 177 11.23 5.37 17.73
C GLU A 177 11.69 6.21 16.53
N LEU A 178 12.03 5.56 15.41
CA LEU A 178 12.36 6.25 14.16
C LEU A 178 11.17 7.05 13.62
N ARG A 179 9.94 6.51 13.72
CA ARG A 179 8.73 7.24 13.36
C ARG A 179 8.54 8.49 14.20
N ASP A 180 8.76 8.38 15.51
CA ASP A 180 8.61 9.50 16.44
C ASP A 180 9.67 10.57 16.19
N GLN A 181 10.85 10.17 15.78
CA GLN A 181 11.94 11.07 15.45
C GLN A 181 11.73 11.82 14.14
N TYR A 182 11.21 11.14 13.10
CA TYR A 182 11.28 11.68 11.74
C TYR A 182 9.91 11.97 11.10
N LEU A 183 8.90 11.12 11.28
CA LEU A 183 7.65 11.25 10.53
C LEU A 183 6.70 12.31 11.09
N PRO A 184 5.85 12.92 10.23
CA PRO A 184 4.80 13.84 10.66
C PRO A 184 3.88 13.20 11.71
N LYS A 185 3.30 14.04 12.58
CA LYS A 185 2.38 13.59 13.63
C LYS A 185 0.91 13.83 13.23
N PRO A 186 0.01 12.94 13.66
CA PRO A 186 0.24 11.74 14.48
C PRO A 186 0.76 10.58 13.65
N SER A 187 1.68 9.78 14.21
CA SER A 187 2.31 8.66 13.52
C SER A 187 2.41 7.44 14.44
N LYS A 188 1.86 6.28 14.01
CA LYS A 188 1.93 5.03 14.76
C LYS A 188 2.29 3.87 13.86
N ALA A 189 3.21 3.01 14.31
CA ALA A 189 3.66 1.82 13.56
C ALA A 189 2.51 0.84 13.27
N GLU A 190 1.49 0.79 14.13
CA GLU A 190 0.30 -0.05 13.94
C GLU A 190 -0.61 0.40 12.79
N TRP A 191 -0.50 1.65 12.32
CA TRP A 191 -1.24 2.17 11.17
C TRP A 191 -0.57 1.85 9.83
N SER A 192 0.64 1.31 9.84
CA SER A 192 1.37 0.96 8.64
C SER A 192 0.79 -0.29 7.97
N ALA A 193 0.56 -0.22 6.67
CA ALA A 193 0.22 -1.36 5.81
C ALA A 193 1.46 -2.03 5.19
N ALA A 194 2.66 -1.55 5.51
CA ALA A 194 3.92 -2.07 5.01
C ALA A 194 4.25 -3.46 5.58
N ASN A 195 5.37 -4.00 5.14
CA ASN A 195 5.89 -5.27 5.65
C ASN A 195 6.22 -5.14 7.15
N THR A 196 5.74 -6.10 7.96
CA THR A 196 5.95 -6.11 9.42
C THR A 196 7.40 -6.19 9.86
N TYR A 197 8.32 -6.53 8.98
CA TYR A 197 9.76 -6.64 9.26
C TYR A 197 10.59 -5.46 8.74
N ASN A 198 9.94 -4.38 8.31
CA ASN A 198 10.65 -3.15 7.97
C ASN A 198 10.88 -2.32 9.25
N THR A 199 11.89 -2.70 10.00
CA THR A 199 12.23 -2.16 11.32
C THR A 199 13.43 -1.22 11.31
N GLY A 200 13.91 -0.83 10.12
CA GLY A 200 15.00 0.12 9.96
C GLY A 200 16.39 -0.41 10.32
N ASP A 201 16.58 -1.74 10.42
CA ASP A 201 17.85 -2.32 10.88
C ASP A 201 19.04 -1.89 10.02
N ALA A 202 18.88 -1.93 8.69
CA ALA A 202 19.93 -1.49 7.77
C ALA A 202 20.22 0.00 7.88
N LEU A 203 19.18 0.82 8.05
CA LEU A 203 19.33 2.27 8.27
C LEU A 203 20.12 2.55 9.55
N LYS A 204 19.74 1.92 10.68
CA LYS A 204 20.43 2.07 11.97
C LYS A 204 21.90 1.67 11.88
N ALA A 205 22.19 0.54 11.23
CA ALA A 205 23.56 0.06 11.06
C ALA A 205 24.41 1.02 10.20
N ALA A 206 23.85 1.59 9.13
CA ALA A 206 24.55 2.56 8.30
C ALA A 206 24.75 3.91 9.02
N LEU A 207 23.75 4.37 9.79
CA LEU A 207 23.86 5.59 10.61
C LEU A 207 25.00 5.49 11.62
N ARG A 208 25.24 4.32 12.21
CA ARG A 208 26.39 4.07 13.10
C ARG A 208 27.72 4.35 12.42
N LEU A 209 27.81 4.15 11.10
CA LEU A 209 29.00 4.43 10.28
C LEU A 209 29.05 5.87 9.74
N GLY A 210 28.14 6.76 10.19
CA GLY A 210 28.10 8.15 9.76
C GLY A 210 27.43 8.38 8.39
N ALA A 211 26.63 7.43 7.91
CA ALA A 211 25.86 7.60 6.69
C ALA A 211 24.91 8.81 6.77
N ASP A 212 24.75 9.52 5.66
CA ASP A 212 23.80 10.62 5.54
C ASP A 212 22.41 10.11 5.15
N THR A 213 21.39 10.89 5.48
CA THR A 213 19.98 10.58 5.20
C THR A 213 19.25 11.78 4.61
N HIS A 214 18.23 11.50 3.79
CA HIS A 214 17.42 12.55 3.19
C HIS A 214 15.95 12.15 3.18
N GLN A 215 15.02 13.14 3.17
CA GLN A 215 13.56 12.98 3.12
C GLN A 215 12.99 12.09 4.23
N MET A 216 13.61 12.10 5.42
CA MET A 216 13.24 11.21 6.51
C MET A 216 11.82 11.46 7.06
N ASP A 217 11.25 12.61 6.80
CA ASP A 217 9.90 13.04 7.18
C ASP A 217 8.82 12.62 6.17
N THR A 218 9.17 11.88 5.12
CA THR A 218 8.25 11.49 4.06
C THR A 218 7.97 9.99 4.00
N GLY A 219 6.81 9.64 3.43
CA GLY A 219 6.38 8.27 3.24
C GLY A 219 5.55 8.08 1.97
N TRP A 220 5.42 6.83 1.53
CA TRP A 220 4.47 6.41 0.51
C TRP A 220 3.10 6.31 1.17
N TRP A 221 2.53 7.49 1.47
CA TRP A 221 1.34 7.66 2.29
C TRP A 221 0.11 7.02 1.67
N SER A 222 -0.74 6.45 2.49
CA SER A 222 -2.09 6.02 2.13
C SER A 222 -2.95 5.96 3.38
N THR A 223 -4.24 6.26 3.26
CA THR A 223 -5.18 6.02 4.35
C THR A 223 -5.28 4.53 4.64
N VAL A 224 -5.35 4.19 5.92
CA VAL A 224 -5.36 2.81 6.42
C VAL A 224 -6.54 2.58 7.35
N MET A 225 -7.24 1.49 7.13
CA MET A 225 -8.21 0.91 8.06
C MET A 225 -7.48 -0.04 9.00
N LYS A 226 -7.49 0.22 10.30
CA LYS A 226 -6.89 -0.66 11.32
C LYS A 226 -7.91 -1.69 11.75
N VAL A 227 -7.91 -2.85 11.09
CA VAL A 227 -8.86 -3.93 11.37
C VAL A 227 -8.54 -4.56 12.74
N PRO A 228 -9.51 -4.66 13.67
CA PRO A 228 -9.29 -5.31 14.95
C PRO A 228 -8.78 -6.75 14.79
N GLY A 229 -7.74 -7.10 15.53
CA GLY A 229 -7.12 -8.43 15.50
C GLY A 229 -6.20 -8.71 14.32
N GLN A 230 -5.91 -7.72 13.45
CA GLN A 230 -4.97 -7.86 12.33
C GLN A 230 -3.72 -6.99 12.54
N ASP A 231 -2.55 -7.56 12.22
CA ASP A 231 -1.26 -6.86 12.37
C ASP A 231 -1.00 -5.87 11.24
N LYS A 232 -1.60 -6.09 10.07
CA LYS A 232 -1.45 -5.22 8.91
C LYS A 232 -2.70 -4.38 8.69
N GLY A 233 -2.49 -3.10 8.40
CA GLY A 233 -3.53 -2.20 7.97
C GLY A 233 -4.05 -2.52 6.55
N TRP A 234 -5.31 -2.22 6.29
CA TRP A 234 -5.94 -2.27 4.97
C TRP A 234 -5.91 -0.89 4.34
N LEU A 235 -5.38 -0.79 3.13
CA LEU A 235 -5.30 0.47 2.40
C LEU A 235 -6.69 0.87 1.89
N SER A 236 -7.10 2.11 2.13
CA SER A 236 -8.34 2.67 1.58
C SER A 236 -8.02 3.53 0.36
N MET A 237 -7.86 2.89 -0.79
CA MET A 237 -7.61 3.59 -2.05
C MET A 237 -8.86 3.64 -2.93
N VAL A 238 -9.49 2.47 -3.15
CA VAL A 238 -10.69 2.34 -3.98
C VAL A 238 -11.92 2.79 -3.21
N ASP A 239 -12.04 2.34 -1.97
CA ASP A 239 -13.24 2.52 -1.14
C ASP A 239 -13.65 3.99 -1.01
N LYS A 240 -12.68 4.84 -0.61
CA LYS A 240 -12.94 6.27 -0.41
C LYS A 240 -13.27 7.03 -1.70
N SER A 241 -12.80 6.51 -2.85
CA SER A 241 -13.00 7.15 -4.16
C SER A 241 -14.34 6.79 -4.81
N MET A 242 -15.01 5.72 -4.35
CA MET A 242 -16.29 5.28 -4.87
C MET A 242 -17.43 6.27 -4.57
N PRO A 243 -18.43 6.40 -5.46
CA PRO A 243 -19.61 7.23 -5.19
C PRO A 243 -20.46 6.66 -4.06
N GLY A 244 -21.16 7.54 -3.31
CA GLY A 244 -22.04 7.17 -2.20
C GLY A 244 -21.32 7.10 -0.85
N ASN A 245 -20.20 7.78 -0.74
CA ASN A 245 -19.51 8.07 0.52
C ASN A 245 -18.87 9.46 0.48
N PHE A 246 -18.51 9.96 1.65
CA PHE A 246 -17.62 11.10 1.82
C PHE A 246 -16.81 10.93 3.11
N THR A 247 -15.72 11.70 3.25
CA THR A 247 -14.83 11.62 4.41
C THR A 247 -14.85 12.91 5.19
N VAL A 248 -15.02 12.81 6.51
CA VAL A 248 -15.06 13.97 7.42
C VAL A 248 -14.04 13.87 8.53
N ASN A 249 -13.66 15.03 9.07
CA ASN A 249 -12.94 15.16 10.33
C ASN A 249 -13.89 14.97 11.53
N LYS A 250 -13.37 15.14 12.74
CA LYS A 250 -14.18 15.02 13.97
C LYS A 250 -15.28 16.08 14.10
N ASN A 251 -15.14 17.23 13.42
CA ASN A 251 -16.16 18.28 13.37
C ASN A 251 -17.25 18.00 12.33
N GLY A 252 -17.26 16.85 11.65
CA GLY A 252 -18.21 16.53 10.60
C GLY A 252 -17.95 17.23 9.27
N GLU A 253 -16.77 17.81 9.06
CA GLU A 253 -16.43 18.61 7.89
C GLU A 253 -15.51 17.85 6.94
N ARG A 254 -15.75 17.97 5.63
CA ARG A 254 -14.80 17.51 4.60
C ARG A 254 -13.58 18.42 4.58
N PHE A 255 -12.42 17.86 4.33
CA PHE A 255 -11.14 18.59 4.35
C PHE A 255 -10.25 18.29 3.14
N SER A 256 -10.56 17.27 2.36
CA SER A 256 -9.78 16.83 1.21
C SER A 256 -10.66 16.08 0.21
N ASN A 257 -10.28 16.07 -1.08
CA ASN A 257 -10.95 15.33 -2.14
C ASN A 257 -10.74 13.81 -1.96
N GLU A 258 -11.79 13.08 -1.66
CA GLU A 258 -11.74 11.65 -1.39
C GLU A 258 -11.27 10.82 -2.60
N SER A 259 -11.48 11.34 -3.81
CA SER A 259 -11.12 10.64 -5.05
C SER A 259 -9.72 10.97 -5.55
N GLN A 260 -9.05 12.00 -5.03
CA GLN A 260 -7.66 12.27 -5.38
C GLN A 260 -6.73 11.13 -4.99
N ASN A 261 -5.50 11.15 -5.49
CA ASN A 261 -4.52 10.12 -5.15
C ASN A 261 -4.27 10.07 -3.64
N TYR A 262 -4.07 8.86 -3.16
CA TYR A 262 -4.01 8.57 -1.73
C TYR A 262 -2.81 9.22 -1.01
N VAL A 263 -1.73 9.52 -1.72
CA VAL A 263 -0.58 10.23 -1.14
C VAL A 263 -0.95 11.66 -0.85
N SER A 264 -1.56 12.36 -1.81
CA SER A 264 -2.03 13.74 -1.62
C SER A 264 -3.09 13.83 -0.52
N PHE A 265 -4.02 12.87 -0.47
CA PHE A 265 -5.04 12.86 0.59
C PHE A 265 -4.43 12.78 2.00
N VAL A 266 -3.40 11.95 2.21
CA VAL A 266 -2.75 11.84 3.52
C VAL A 266 -1.81 13.02 3.80
N ASN A 267 -1.19 13.61 2.78
CA ASN A 267 -0.47 14.88 2.95
C ASN A 267 -1.41 15.98 3.45
N ASP A 268 -2.62 16.11 2.85
CA ASP A 268 -3.66 17.01 3.32
C ASP A 268 -4.06 16.72 4.78
N MET A 269 -4.15 15.43 5.17
CA MET A 269 -4.42 15.07 6.57
C MET A 269 -3.34 15.61 7.51
N PHE A 270 -2.06 15.44 7.19
CA PHE A 270 -0.96 15.93 8.04
C PHE A 270 -0.92 17.46 8.06
N GLU A 271 -1.04 18.11 6.91
CA GLU A 271 -1.03 19.58 6.80
C GLU A 271 -2.19 20.18 7.59
N LYS A 272 -3.41 19.73 7.33
CA LYS A 272 -4.60 20.21 8.04
C LYS A 272 -4.57 19.90 9.54
N TYR A 273 -4.07 18.72 9.92
CA TYR A 273 -3.93 18.38 11.33
C TYR A 273 -2.94 19.31 12.05
N ALA A 274 -1.84 19.67 11.41
CA ALA A 274 -0.87 20.65 11.95
C ALA A 274 -1.46 22.05 12.10
N GLU A 275 -2.45 22.42 11.27
CA GLU A 275 -3.24 23.66 11.37
C GLU A 275 -4.32 23.60 12.45
N GLY A 276 -4.47 22.48 13.15
CA GLY A 276 -5.47 22.28 14.21
C GLY A 276 -6.78 21.64 13.78
N ASN A 277 -6.89 21.19 12.51
CA ASN A 277 -8.06 20.45 12.02
C ASN A 277 -8.02 19.00 12.53
N PRO A 278 -9.06 18.49 13.24
CA PRO A 278 -9.04 17.15 13.84
C PRO A 278 -9.36 16.04 12.82
N CYS A 279 -8.57 15.97 11.73
CA CYS A 279 -8.76 15.03 10.60
C CYS A 279 -7.86 13.79 10.64
N ALA A 280 -7.06 13.58 11.70
CA ALA A 280 -6.22 12.39 11.85
C ALA A 280 -6.44 11.69 13.20
N PRO A 281 -7.33 10.67 13.25
CA PRO A 281 -7.99 9.98 12.12
C PRO A 281 -9.17 10.77 11.53
N CYS A 282 -9.61 10.33 10.34
CA CYS A 282 -10.84 10.80 9.71
C CYS A 282 -11.87 9.67 9.57
N TYR A 283 -13.09 10.01 9.17
CA TYR A 283 -14.23 9.12 9.16
C TYR A 283 -14.86 9.06 7.76
N MET A 284 -14.84 7.90 7.13
CA MET A 284 -15.54 7.64 5.88
C MET A 284 -16.98 7.29 6.17
N ILE A 285 -17.91 8.13 5.74
CA ILE A 285 -19.35 8.00 5.97
C ILE A 285 -20.01 7.43 4.71
N PHE A 286 -20.86 6.43 4.88
CA PHE A 286 -21.64 5.83 3.81
C PHE A 286 -23.00 5.33 4.29
N ASP A 287 -23.94 5.14 3.37
CA ASP A 287 -25.31 4.73 3.67
C ASP A 287 -25.58 3.25 3.36
N SER A 288 -26.83 2.80 3.60
CA SER A 288 -27.25 1.44 3.32
C SER A 288 -27.17 1.08 1.82
N THR A 289 -27.27 2.06 0.93
CA THR A 289 -27.13 1.85 -0.52
C THR A 289 -25.71 1.46 -0.89
N PHE A 290 -24.73 2.20 -0.37
CA PHE A 290 -23.30 1.85 -0.51
C PHE A 290 -23.04 0.48 0.11
N ARG A 291 -23.45 0.27 1.37
CA ARG A 291 -23.26 -0.98 2.13
C ARG A 291 -23.82 -2.21 1.41
N LYS A 292 -24.96 -2.06 0.73
CA LYS A 292 -25.60 -3.12 -0.03
C LYS A 292 -24.82 -3.50 -1.29
N ASN A 293 -24.28 -2.51 -1.97
CA ASN A 293 -23.78 -2.66 -3.34
C ASN A 293 -22.27 -2.76 -3.44
N ARG A 294 -21.52 -2.28 -2.44
CA ARG A 294 -20.06 -2.13 -2.50
C ARG A 294 -19.36 -2.72 -1.28
N PRO A 295 -18.19 -3.33 -1.45
CA PRO A 295 -17.31 -3.64 -0.33
C PRO A 295 -16.65 -2.35 0.20
N CYS A 296 -16.16 -2.39 1.43
CA CYS A 296 -15.39 -1.32 2.08
C CYS A 296 -14.25 -1.92 2.90
N GLY A 297 -13.04 -1.93 2.38
CA GLY A 297 -11.92 -2.65 2.98
C GLY A 297 -12.24 -4.12 3.21
N PRO A 298 -12.16 -4.60 4.46
CA PRO A 298 -12.49 -5.99 4.81
C PRO A 298 -13.99 -6.28 4.86
N LEU A 299 -14.83 -5.24 4.84
CA LEU A 299 -16.28 -5.37 4.91
C LEU A 299 -16.83 -5.69 3.51
N LEU A 300 -17.27 -6.93 3.30
CA LEU A 300 -17.89 -7.34 2.04
C LEU A 300 -19.28 -6.71 1.88
N GLN A 301 -19.81 -6.67 0.67
CA GLN A 301 -21.19 -6.21 0.39
C GLN A 301 -22.20 -6.90 1.30
N ALA A 302 -23.25 -6.20 1.72
CA ALA A 302 -24.28 -6.76 2.63
C ALA A 302 -24.98 -8.02 2.09
N SER A 303 -25.03 -8.20 0.77
CA SER A 303 -25.53 -9.42 0.12
C SER A 303 -24.65 -10.65 0.37
N MET A 304 -23.38 -10.46 0.66
CA MET A 304 -22.40 -11.53 0.97
C MET A 304 -22.08 -11.61 2.47
N GLN A 305 -22.07 -10.49 3.15
CA GLN A 305 -21.79 -10.36 4.57
C GLN A 305 -22.80 -9.38 5.20
N PRO A 306 -24.00 -9.86 5.59
CA PRO A 306 -24.97 -9.01 6.29
C PRO A 306 -24.38 -8.55 7.64
N ASP A 307 -24.90 -7.46 8.20
CA ASP A 307 -24.38 -6.89 9.45
C ASP A 307 -24.32 -7.88 10.61
N SER A 308 -25.23 -8.86 10.65
CA SER A 308 -25.21 -9.96 11.62
C SER A 308 -24.02 -10.92 11.48
N ALA A 309 -23.38 -10.94 10.31
CA ALA A 309 -22.20 -11.76 10.02
C ALA A 309 -20.88 -10.98 10.13
N VAL A 310 -20.94 -9.66 10.41
CA VAL A 310 -19.75 -8.86 10.69
C VAL A 310 -19.23 -9.21 12.08
N PRO A 311 -17.91 -9.44 12.26
CA PRO A 311 -17.34 -9.74 13.57
C PRO A 311 -17.73 -8.70 14.62
N LYS A 312 -18.13 -9.14 15.81
CA LYS A 312 -18.62 -8.25 16.87
C LYS A 312 -17.57 -7.24 17.32
N GLU A 313 -16.31 -7.65 17.32
CA GLU A 313 -15.15 -6.80 17.65
C GLU A 313 -14.88 -5.69 16.65
N TRP A 314 -15.49 -5.73 15.45
CA TRP A 314 -15.38 -4.66 14.47
C TRP A 314 -16.31 -3.48 14.77
N TRP A 315 -17.40 -3.71 15.50
CA TRP A 315 -18.37 -2.67 15.87
C TRP A 315 -17.83 -1.84 17.04
N THR A 316 -16.94 -0.91 16.70
CA THR A 316 -16.32 0.03 17.65
C THR A 316 -16.16 1.41 17.04
N PRO A 317 -16.21 2.50 17.84
CA PRO A 317 -15.98 3.86 17.36
C PRO A 317 -14.60 4.06 16.71
N SER A 318 -13.64 3.18 16.98
CA SER A 318 -12.28 3.23 16.41
C SER A 318 -12.13 2.46 15.08
N PHE A 319 -13.18 1.77 14.61
CA PHE A 319 -13.13 1.04 13.35
C PHE A 319 -14.42 1.16 12.54
N LEU A 320 -15.54 0.60 12.99
CA LEU A 320 -16.83 0.59 12.28
C LEU A 320 -17.96 0.97 13.21
N SER A 321 -18.71 2.00 12.87
CA SER A 321 -19.90 2.44 13.59
C SER A 321 -21.13 2.36 12.70
N LYS A 322 -22.32 2.24 13.32
CA LYS A 322 -23.63 2.22 12.65
C LYS A 322 -24.63 3.05 13.44
N GLY A 323 -25.50 3.79 12.75
CA GLY A 323 -26.67 4.46 13.27
C GLY A 323 -27.86 4.30 12.31
N GLU A 324 -29.07 4.21 12.81
CA GLU A 324 -30.28 4.14 11.97
C GLU A 324 -30.52 5.49 11.28
N THR A 325 -30.13 6.57 11.95
CA THR A 325 -30.09 7.93 11.39
C THR A 325 -28.65 8.47 11.38
N LEU A 326 -28.43 9.59 10.69
CA LEU A 326 -27.11 10.20 10.64
C LEU A 326 -26.73 10.85 11.98
N GLU A 327 -27.74 11.33 12.73
CA GLU A 327 -27.58 11.85 14.09
C GLU A 327 -27.12 10.77 15.07
N GLU A 328 -27.75 9.59 15.02
CA GLU A 328 -27.33 8.45 15.82
C GLU A 328 -25.91 7.99 15.46
N LEU A 329 -25.60 7.97 14.16
CA LEU A 329 -24.24 7.65 13.71
C LEU A 329 -23.21 8.65 14.26
N ALA A 330 -23.52 9.95 14.22
CA ALA A 330 -22.64 11.00 14.73
C ALA A 330 -22.34 10.80 16.21
N GLU A 331 -23.37 10.49 17.02
CA GLU A 331 -23.22 10.20 18.45
C GLU A 331 -22.33 8.98 18.69
N VAL A 332 -22.62 7.83 18.02
CA VAL A 332 -21.86 6.59 18.17
C VAL A 332 -20.42 6.73 17.73
N ALA A 333 -20.16 7.44 16.62
CA ALA A 333 -18.82 7.63 16.07
C ALA A 333 -18.04 8.77 16.75
N GLY A 334 -18.70 9.59 17.58
CA GLY A 334 -18.10 10.75 18.25
C GLY A 334 -17.74 11.88 17.29
N ILE A 335 -18.58 12.09 16.25
CA ILE A 335 -18.45 13.15 15.24
C ILE A 335 -19.45 14.27 15.59
N ASP A 336 -19.07 15.52 15.32
CA ASP A 336 -20.02 16.63 15.47
C ASP A 336 -21.24 16.45 14.56
N LYS A 337 -22.42 16.44 15.18
CA LYS A 337 -23.67 16.15 14.52
C LYS A 337 -24.04 17.21 13.49
N ASP A 338 -23.96 18.49 13.88
CA ASP A 338 -24.44 19.58 13.04
C ASP A 338 -23.52 19.76 11.80
N GLY A 339 -22.21 19.61 11.99
CA GLY A 339 -21.24 19.58 10.89
C GLY A 339 -21.47 18.40 9.93
N LEU A 340 -21.76 17.22 10.47
CA LEU A 340 -22.01 16.02 9.64
C LEU A 340 -23.28 16.17 8.80
N LEU A 341 -24.38 16.68 9.38
CA LEU A 341 -25.64 16.96 8.67
C LEU A 341 -25.46 18.02 7.58
N ALA A 342 -24.74 19.10 7.90
CA ALA A 342 -24.45 20.16 6.93
C ALA A 342 -23.60 19.63 5.75
N THR A 343 -22.60 18.79 6.04
CA THR A 343 -21.77 18.15 5.01
C THR A 343 -22.58 17.21 4.12
N GLN A 344 -23.43 16.36 4.70
CA GLN A 344 -24.31 15.47 3.93
C GLN A 344 -25.21 16.26 2.98
N ALA A 345 -25.84 17.34 3.45
CA ALA A 345 -26.70 18.17 2.63
C ALA A 345 -25.98 18.73 1.40
N LYS A 346 -24.76 19.28 1.59
CA LYS A 346 -23.91 19.77 0.48
C LYS A 346 -23.50 18.67 -0.48
N VAL A 347 -23.03 17.52 0.02
CA VAL A 347 -22.60 16.39 -0.83
C VAL A 347 -23.77 15.87 -1.65
N ASN A 348 -24.97 15.82 -1.10
CA ASN A 348 -26.18 15.42 -1.83
C ASN A 348 -26.55 16.41 -2.95
N GLU A 349 -26.33 17.71 -2.74
CA GLU A 349 -26.48 18.72 -3.80
C GLU A 349 -25.42 18.54 -4.90
N TYR A 350 -24.17 18.31 -4.53
CA TYR A 350 -23.08 18.04 -5.49
C TYR A 350 -23.33 16.75 -6.29
N ALA A 351 -23.87 15.72 -5.66
CA ALA A 351 -24.26 14.50 -6.35
C ALA A 351 -25.35 14.74 -7.41
N LYS A 352 -26.32 15.61 -7.12
CA LYS A 352 -27.40 16.01 -8.08
C LYS A 352 -26.86 16.85 -9.23
N SER A 353 -26.01 17.83 -8.93
CA SER A 353 -25.42 18.73 -9.93
C SER A 353 -24.28 18.09 -10.74
N GLY A 354 -23.63 17.06 -10.19
CA GLY A 354 -22.44 16.45 -10.73
C GLY A 354 -21.15 17.25 -10.50
N LYS A 355 -21.18 18.32 -9.71
CA LYS A 355 -20.04 19.17 -9.44
C LYS A 355 -19.84 19.35 -7.95
N ASP A 356 -18.66 18.99 -7.47
CA ASP A 356 -18.18 19.27 -6.12
C ASP A 356 -17.51 20.64 -6.11
N LEU A 357 -18.22 21.64 -5.62
CA LEU A 357 -17.75 23.03 -5.61
C LEU A 357 -16.69 23.28 -4.52
N ASP A 358 -16.63 22.46 -3.48
CA ASP A 358 -15.70 22.65 -2.37
C ASP A 358 -14.32 22.02 -2.68
N LEU A 359 -14.29 20.78 -3.22
CA LEU A 359 -13.08 19.97 -3.32
C LEU A 359 -12.83 19.38 -4.73
N GLN A 360 -13.69 19.68 -5.71
CA GLN A 360 -13.53 19.32 -7.13
C GLN A 360 -13.46 17.81 -7.35
N ARG A 361 -14.14 17.02 -6.52
CA ARG A 361 -14.16 15.55 -6.61
C ARG A 361 -14.75 15.08 -7.94
N GLY A 362 -13.97 14.30 -8.69
CA GLY A 362 -14.35 13.77 -9.99
C GLY A 362 -13.90 14.62 -11.18
N ASP A 363 -13.12 15.68 -10.97
CA ASP A 363 -12.68 16.56 -12.07
C ASP A 363 -11.48 15.97 -12.81
N THR A 364 -10.59 15.23 -12.13
CA THR A 364 -9.39 14.66 -12.76
C THR A 364 -9.62 13.26 -13.34
N ALA A 365 -8.77 12.83 -14.25
CA ALA A 365 -8.78 11.46 -14.76
C ALA A 365 -8.49 10.43 -13.66
N TYR A 366 -7.63 10.76 -12.69
CA TYR A 366 -7.36 9.90 -11.55
C TYR A 366 -8.59 9.71 -10.66
N ASP A 367 -9.31 10.78 -10.33
CA ASP A 367 -10.54 10.72 -9.54
C ASP A 367 -11.54 9.74 -10.18
N ARG A 368 -11.77 9.89 -11.48
CA ARG A 368 -12.73 9.09 -12.25
C ARG A 368 -12.31 7.63 -12.43
N TYR A 369 -11.02 7.34 -12.37
CA TYR A 369 -10.52 5.97 -12.54
C TYR A 369 -11.09 4.99 -11.51
N TYR A 370 -11.18 5.42 -10.25
CA TYR A 370 -11.79 4.62 -9.18
C TYR A 370 -13.28 4.93 -8.96
N GLY A 371 -13.86 5.81 -9.75
CA GLY A 371 -15.30 6.07 -9.76
C GLY A 371 -16.10 4.92 -10.38
N ASP A 372 -17.42 5.03 -10.34
CA ASP A 372 -18.33 4.11 -11.00
C ASP A 372 -18.89 4.74 -12.28
N PRO A 373 -18.50 4.27 -13.48
CA PRO A 373 -18.94 4.87 -14.74
C PRO A 373 -20.45 4.72 -15.01
N SER A 374 -21.16 3.90 -14.24
CA SER A 374 -22.62 3.80 -14.32
C SER A 374 -23.36 4.89 -13.55
N VAL A 375 -22.63 5.63 -12.69
CA VAL A 375 -23.18 6.75 -11.92
C VAL A 375 -23.02 8.06 -12.71
N THR A 376 -24.13 8.76 -12.91
CA THR A 376 -24.19 10.03 -13.63
C THR A 376 -24.87 11.09 -12.79
N PRO A 377 -24.50 12.37 -12.94
CA PRO A 377 -23.59 12.96 -13.95
C PRO A 377 -22.10 12.86 -13.60
N ASN A 378 -21.72 12.51 -12.36
CA ASN A 378 -20.32 12.37 -11.94
C ASN A 378 -20.08 10.99 -11.34
N PRO A 379 -19.12 10.19 -11.88
CA PRO A 379 -18.87 8.83 -11.43
C PRO A 379 -18.34 8.72 -10.00
N CYS A 380 -17.93 9.82 -9.38
CA CYS A 380 -17.40 9.87 -8.02
C CYS A 380 -18.42 10.36 -6.98
N LEU A 381 -19.61 10.81 -7.41
CA LEU A 381 -20.61 11.42 -6.54
C LEU A 381 -21.94 10.67 -6.62
N ALA A 382 -22.45 10.25 -5.46
CA ALA A 382 -23.81 9.76 -5.33
C ALA A 382 -24.37 10.21 -3.96
N PRO A 383 -25.70 10.42 -3.86
CA PRO A 383 -26.30 10.91 -2.62
C PRO A 383 -26.27 9.84 -1.52
N LEU A 384 -26.20 10.29 -0.28
CA LEU A 384 -26.36 9.49 0.94
C LEU A 384 -27.70 9.87 1.59
N GLU A 385 -28.71 9.03 1.42
CA GLU A 385 -30.07 9.38 1.84
C GLU A 385 -30.80 8.28 2.63
N LYS A 386 -30.26 7.05 2.62
CA LYS A 386 -30.98 5.88 3.14
C LYS A 386 -30.24 5.25 4.32
N GLY A 387 -30.82 5.39 5.52
CA GLY A 387 -30.37 4.64 6.69
C GLY A 387 -30.48 3.10 6.52
N PRO A 388 -29.79 2.34 7.34
CA PRO A 388 -28.80 2.80 8.30
C PRO A 388 -27.55 3.40 7.65
N PHE A 389 -26.90 4.29 8.40
CA PHE A 389 -25.65 4.93 8.03
C PHE A 389 -24.48 4.29 8.78
N TYR A 390 -23.29 4.37 8.18
CA TYR A 390 -22.08 3.74 8.70
C TYR A 390 -20.91 4.71 8.67
N SER A 391 -19.97 4.50 9.59
CA SER A 391 -18.70 5.21 9.62
C SER A 391 -17.55 4.21 9.71
N MET A 392 -16.58 4.31 8.80
CA MET A 392 -15.33 3.58 8.81
C MET A 392 -14.17 4.52 9.14
N VAL A 393 -13.37 4.19 10.15
CA VAL A 393 -12.24 5.05 10.56
C VAL A 393 -11.04 4.83 9.65
N LEU A 394 -10.47 5.93 9.15
CA LEU A 394 -9.28 5.96 8.31
C LEU A 394 -8.16 6.69 9.04
N TYR A 395 -7.02 6.01 9.17
CA TYR A 395 -5.81 6.53 9.81
C TYR A 395 -4.79 6.99 8.75
N PRO A 396 -3.97 8.02 9.02
CA PRO A 396 -2.83 8.35 8.17
C PRO A 396 -1.76 7.27 8.32
N GLY A 397 -1.65 6.43 7.33
CA GLY A 397 -0.67 5.35 7.27
C GLY A 397 0.16 5.40 6.00
N GLU A 398 0.90 4.34 5.71
CA GLU A 398 1.76 4.26 4.55
C GLU A 398 1.97 2.81 4.08
N MET A 399 2.48 2.69 2.86
CA MET A 399 2.97 1.43 2.27
C MET A 399 4.49 1.28 2.44
N GLY A 400 5.18 2.32 2.86
CA GLY A 400 6.61 2.37 3.06
C GLY A 400 7.08 3.77 3.42
N THR A 401 8.24 3.90 4.08
CA THR A 401 8.92 5.19 4.22
C THR A 401 9.62 5.57 2.92
N ALA A 402 9.70 6.86 2.62
CA ALA A 402 10.38 7.39 1.43
C ALA A 402 11.77 7.94 1.75
N GLY A 403 11.99 8.33 3.01
CA GLY A 403 13.29 8.71 3.52
C GLY A 403 14.23 7.52 3.71
N GLY A 404 15.51 7.77 3.59
CA GLY A 404 16.54 6.74 3.73
C GLY A 404 17.95 7.27 3.49
N LEU A 405 18.89 6.36 3.27
CA LEU A 405 20.29 6.65 3.06
C LEU A 405 20.53 7.43 1.77
N VAL A 406 21.37 8.45 1.82
CA VAL A 406 21.81 9.17 0.62
C VAL A 406 22.78 8.28 -0.16
N ILE A 407 22.50 8.14 -1.46
CA ILE A 407 23.31 7.36 -2.39
C ILE A 407 23.72 8.18 -3.60
N ASP A 408 24.83 7.84 -4.21
CA ASP A 408 25.24 8.40 -5.50
C ASP A 408 24.62 7.65 -6.71
N THR A 409 25.00 8.06 -7.92
CA THR A 409 24.53 7.43 -9.17
C THR A 409 24.95 5.99 -9.37
N HIS A 410 25.87 5.47 -8.54
CA HIS A 410 26.33 4.07 -8.52
C HIS A 410 25.70 3.29 -7.36
N ALA A 411 24.74 3.88 -6.63
CA ALA A 411 24.11 3.33 -5.44
C ALA A 411 25.05 3.18 -4.22
N ARG A 412 26.20 3.84 -4.21
CA ARG A 412 27.13 3.85 -3.07
C ARG A 412 26.59 4.78 -2.00
N VAL A 413 26.62 4.34 -0.74
CA VAL A 413 26.14 5.15 0.39
C VAL A 413 27.13 6.28 0.70
N LEU A 414 26.62 7.48 0.91
CA LEU A 414 27.41 8.66 1.25
C LEU A 414 27.33 8.95 2.76
N ASN A 415 28.41 9.49 3.30
CA ASN A 415 28.43 10.05 4.65
C ASN A 415 27.98 11.52 4.65
N LYS A 416 27.88 12.15 5.82
CA LYS A 416 27.42 13.53 5.99
C LYS A 416 28.31 14.58 5.31
N GLU A 417 29.57 14.25 5.02
CA GLU A 417 30.52 15.09 4.30
C GLU A 417 30.43 14.88 2.77
N GLY A 418 29.52 14.00 2.30
CA GLY A 418 29.34 13.67 0.89
C GLY A 418 30.37 12.67 0.35
N ASN A 419 31.17 12.05 1.20
CA ASN A 419 32.13 11.02 0.78
C ASN A 419 31.47 9.63 0.78
N VAL A 420 31.92 8.78 -0.16
CA VAL A 420 31.47 7.38 -0.23
C VAL A 420 31.94 6.62 1.02
N ILE A 421 31.06 5.82 1.62
CA ILE A 421 31.43 4.79 2.60
C ILE A 421 31.85 3.56 1.82
N PRO A 422 33.14 3.21 1.77
CA PRO A 422 33.63 2.14 0.90
C PRO A 422 33.00 0.78 1.25
N GLY A 423 32.63 0.02 0.22
CA GLY A 423 32.02 -1.31 0.38
C GLY A 423 30.56 -1.30 0.79
N LEU A 424 29.91 -0.13 0.90
CA LEU A 424 28.50 -0.01 1.29
C LEU A 424 27.64 0.59 0.18
N TYR A 425 26.55 -0.12 -0.15
CA TYR A 425 25.57 0.25 -1.17
C TYR A 425 24.16 0.17 -0.57
N ALA A 426 23.21 0.90 -1.16
CA ALA A 426 21.80 0.80 -0.77
C ALA A 426 20.87 0.97 -1.97
N CYS A 427 19.68 0.33 -1.89
CA CYS A 427 18.61 0.50 -2.87
C CYS A 427 17.23 0.25 -2.25
N GLY A 428 16.19 0.62 -2.99
CA GLY A 428 14.80 0.54 -2.50
C GLY A 428 14.57 1.49 -1.33
N ASN A 429 13.64 1.15 -0.42
CA ASN A 429 13.32 2.00 0.72
C ASN A 429 14.43 2.06 1.82
N CYS A 430 15.55 1.36 1.63
CA CYS A 430 16.77 1.63 2.42
C CYS A 430 17.45 2.92 2.00
N SER A 431 17.31 3.33 0.75
CA SER A 431 17.83 4.60 0.22
C SER A 431 16.71 5.63 0.13
N THR A 432 17.09 6.91 0.16
CA THR A 432 16.15 8.01 -0.06
C THR A 432 15.45 7.90 -1.41
N ALA A 433 14.19 8.30 -1.46
CA ALA A 433 13.43 8.32 -2.69
C ALA A 433 14.08 9.20 -3.76
N LEU A 434 14.05 8.75 -5.01
CA LEU A 434 14.56 9.51 -6.15
C LEU A 434 13.68 10.75 -6.45
N LEU A 435 12.38 10.63 -6.18
CA LEU A 435 11.40 11.68 -6.46
C LEU A 435 10.80 12.20 -5.14
N PRO A 436 10.52 13.50 -5.06
CA PRO A 436 9.93 14.10 -3.85
C PRO A 436 8.46 13.73 -3.64
N THR A 437 7.84 13.07 -4.61
CA THR A 437 6.43 12.63 -4.57
C THR A 437 6.25 11.29 -5.25
N TYR A 438 5.07 10.71 -5.12
CA TYR A 438 4.71 9.41 -5.71
C TYR A 438 3.89 9.62 -7.01
N PRO A 439 4.51 9.66 -8.18
CA PRO A 439 3.82 9.98 -9.44
C PRO A 439 2.94 8.84 -9.98
N GLY A 440 3.06 7.62 -9.43
CA GLY A 440 2.26 6.48 -9.86
C GLY A 440 2.84 5.12 -9.48
N PRO A 441 2.12 4.02 -9.76
CA PRO A 441 2.58 2.66 -9.47
C PRO A 441 3.93 2.34 -10.11
N GLY A 442 4.85 1.80 -9.31
CA GLY A 442 6.21 1.49 -9.74
C GLY A 442 7.26 2.53 -9.34
N SER A 443 6.86 3.67 -8.77
CA SER A 443 7.78 4.74 -8.37
C SER A 443 8.77 4.34 -7.27
N THR A 444 8.51 3.25 -6.54
CA THR A 444 9.46 2.64 -5.60
C THR A 444 10.20 1.47 -6.22
N LEU A 445 9.49 0.57 -6.91
CA LEU A 445 10.08 -0.65 -7.47
C LEU A 445 11.01 -0.37 -8.66
N GLY A 446 10.69 0.63 -9.48
CA GLY A 446 11.55 1.07 -10.59
C GLY A 446 12.93 1.50 -10.10
N PRO A 447 13.03 2.53 -9.25
CA PRO A 447 14.29 2.93 -8.63
C PRO A 447 14.98 1.81 -7.85
N ALA A 448 14.25 1.01 -7.06
CA ALA A 448 14.83 -0.10 -6.31
C ALA A 448 15.57 -1.10 -7.19
N MET A 449 14.96 -1.52 -8.30
CA MET A 449 15.59 -2.44 -9.25
C MET A 449 16.74 -1.78 -10.03
N THR A 450 16.58 -0.50 -10.41
CA THR A 450 17.62 0.25 -11.13
C THR A 450 18.86 0.42 -10.26
N PHE A 451 18.71 0.90 -9.03
CA PHE A 451 19.86 1.10 -8.14
C PHE A 451 20.45 -0.24 -7.65
N GLY A 452 19.63 -1.28 -7.47
CA GLY A 452 20.15 -2.64 -7.22
C GLY A 452 21.02 -3.16 -8.37
N TYR A 453 20.62 -2.89 -9.62
CA TYR A 453 21.42 -3.20 -10.81
C TYR A 453 22.71 -2.36 -10.86
N LEU A 454 22.64 -1.06 -10.62
CA LEU A 454 23.79 -0.14 -10.62
C LEU A 454 24.80 -0.51 -9.53
N ALA A 455 24.33 -0.84 -8.33
CA ALA A 455 25.17 -1.35 -7.24
C ALA A 455 25.94 -2.62 -7.68
N ALA A 456 25.22 -3.59 -8.24
CA ALA A 456 25.85 -4.83 -8.71
C ALA A 456 26.86 -4.59 -9.84
N LYS A 457 26.57 -3.65 -10.74
CA LYS A 457 27.48 -3.25 -11.82
C LYS A 457 28.77 -2.63 -11.26
N ASP A 458 28.66 -1.69 -10.33
CA ASP A 458 29.80 -1.02 -9.70
C ASP A 458 30.67 -2.01 -8.91
N ILE A 459 30.04 -2.84 -8.06
CA ILE A 459 30.69 -3.88 -7.25
C ILE A 459 31.49 -4.88 -8.11
N THR A 460 30.98 -5.22 -9.30
CA THR A 460 31.62 -6.22 -10.17
C THR A 460 32.62 -5.61 -11.15
N GLY A 461 32.64 -4.30 -11.33
CA GLY A 461 33.41 -3.61 -12.35
C GLY A 461 32.95 -3.96 -13.77
N ALA A 462 31.73 -4.47 -13.94
CA ALA A 462 31.24 -4.92 -15.23
C ALA A 462 30.86 -3.72 -16.14
N ASN A 463 31.39 -3.71 -17.35
CA ASN A 463 30.93 -2.85 -18.44
C ASN A 463 29.85 -3.60 -19.23
N PHE A 464 28.57 -3.24 -19.04
CA PHE A 464 27.45 -3.75 -19.83
C PHE A 464 26.99 -2.72 -20.83
#